data_6bba13a01b685dad16754272039f91a7
#
_entry.id   6bba13a01b685dad16754272039f91a7
#
_cell.length_a   1.000
_cell.length_b   1.000
_cell.length_c   1.000
_cell.angle_alpha   90.00
_cell.angle_beta   90.00
_cell.angle_gamma   90.00
#
_symmetry.space_group_name_H-M   'P 1'
#
loop_
_entity.id
_entity.type
_entity.pdbx_description
1 polymer ?
#
loop_
_entity_poly.entity_id
_entity_poly.type
_entity_poly.pdbx_seq_one_letter_code
_entity_poly.pdbx_strand_id
1 'polypeptide(L)'
;MKHLALLTLYADYQVLPAKERARDIYLYFSSSAFTKLHLEEMFHVGREELEETEQFWEDWIDLLKAKNGDIEARLLKEAVLYCRGIDGLHEMARENASVHPSLYLSVMEQYEKGHLYDEIENVGEDALSKINANLRIRSEIALKAAFAASCLNHEEKMMQFCWESFVSDSTVKNYLRLFGTEKMAETYGMCGKEILSNRLKGNTDLRYNHSELNHNVIGDYEYYRLVFYTGGFNAIKNISKNPKGSLGWSGSFIDEGIRLFLLYLYEYPLPSKAAKSISSCIGFPDENQRKDLLKFETEIQRECQEHKVTEFWNYFQRWKKYFPMERAEREKYLTWAENIVYKRADAIVSGQHRSHYGEVAGLLAIVGEIKEDMGIQGAKRCIYEQYRKKFPGSIPKFV
;
A
#
# COMPACT_ATOMS: atom_id res chain seq x y z
N MET A 1 7.84 20.76 -27.38
CA MET A 1 6.95 19.68 -27.88
C MET A 1 5.49 19.89 -27.46
N LYS A 2 5.17 20.16 -26.19
CA LYS A 2 3.78 20.37 -25.69
C LYS A 2 3.02 21.45 -26.53
N HIS A 3 3.59 22.62 -26.69
CA HIS A 3 2.94 23.72 -27.43
C HIS A 3 2.65 23.37 -28.91
N LEU A 4 3.56 22.63 -29.56
CA LEU A 4 3.33 22.19 -30.95
C LEU A 4 2.17 21.18 -31.04
N ALA A 5 2.10 20.26 -30.10
CA ALA A 5 1.00 19.28 -30.03
C ALA A 5 -0.36 19.98 -29.81
N LEU A 6 -0.43 20.96 -28.90
CA LEU A 6 -1.64 21.76 -28.70
C LEU A 6 -2.04 22.57 -29.94
N LEU A 7 -1.06 23.17 -30.67
CA LEU A 7 -1.32 23.85 -31.95
C LEU A 7 -1.83 22.88 -33.01
N THR A 8 -1.37 21.64 -33.03
CA THR A 8 -1.89 20.60 -33.93
C THR A 8 -3.36 20.33 -33.64
N LEU A 9 -3.72 20.10 -32.37
CA LEU A 9 -5.13 19.91 -31.98
C LEU A 9 -5.99 21.11 -32.31
N TYR A 10 -5.49 22.33 -32.08
CA TYR A 10 -6.20 23.57 -32.39
C TYR A 10 -6.45 23.70 -33.89
N ALA A 11 -5.43 23.45 -34.73
CA ALA A 11 -5.56 23.56 -36.20
C ALA A 11 -6.56 22.51 -36.74
N ASP A 12 -6.47 21.27 -36.24
CA ASP A 12 -7.40 20.24 -36.66
C ASP A 12 -8.83 20.52 -36.23
N TYR A 13 -9.01 21.08 -35.02
CA TYR A 13 -10.34 21.51 -34.57
C TYR A 13 -10.99 22.51 -35.55
N GLN A 14 -10.22 23.46 -36.09
CA GLN A 14 -10.74 24.46 -37.02
C GLN A 14 -11.12 23.89 -38.38
N VAL A 15 -10.39 22.86 -38.86
CA VAL A 15 -10.62 22.32 -40.22
C VAL A 15 -11.57 21.11 -40.23
N LEU A 16 -11.70 20.40 -39.11
CA LEU A 16 -12.57 19.25 -39.04
C LEU A 16 -14.06 19.62 -38.96
N PRO A 17 -14.94 18.86 -39.64
CA PRO A 17 -16.37 18.99 -39.47
C PRO A 17 -16.77 18.79 -37.99
N ALA A 18 -17.69 19.60 -37.46
CA ALA A 18 -18.06 19.57 -36.04
C ALA A 18 -18.34 18.15 -35.49
N LYS A 19 -19.09 17.35 -36.23
CA LYS A 19 -19.45 15.96 -35.86
C LYS A 19 -18.26 14.96 -35.81
N GLU A 20 -17.13 15.32 -36.38
CA GLU A 20 -15.95 14.46 -36.47
C GLU A 20 -14.86 14.88 -35.44
N ARG A 21 -14.92 16.12 -34.94
CA ARG A 21 -13.90 16.72 -34.08
C ARG A 21 -13.57 15.85 -32.87
N ALA A 22 -14.57 15.44 -32.11
CA ALA A 22 -14.35 14.66 -30.88
C ALA A 22 -13.65 13.32 -31.20
N ARG A 23 -14.13 12.59 -32.21
CA ARG A 23 -13.57 11.30 -32.63
C ARG A 23 -12.12 11.42 -33.14
N ASP A 24 -11.88 12.38 -34.01
CA ASP A 24 -10.58 12.50 -34.69
C ASP A 24 -9.51 13.10 -33.78
N ILE A 25 -9.89 14.05 -32.91
CA ILE A 25 -9.01 14.57 -31.85
C ILE A 25 -8.66 13.48 -30.85
N TYR A 26 -9.61 12.59 -30.49
CA TYR A 26 -9.33 11.48 -29.58
C TYR A 26 -8.23 10.56 -30.12
N LEU A 27 -8.11 10.35 -31.42
CA LEU A 27 -7.08 9.48 -32.01
C LEU A 27 -5.65 9.92 -31.67
N TYR A 28 -5.41 11.23 -31.45
CA TYR A 28 -4.11 11.72 -31.04
C TYR A 28 -3.67 11.21 -29.68
N PHE A 29 -4.61 10.97 -28.75
CA PHE A 29 -4.30 10.51 -27.39
C PHE A 29 -3.79 9.06 -27.30
N SER A 30 -3.82 8.32 -28.41
CA SER A 30 -3.10 7.04 -28.54
C SER A 30 -1.58 7.22 -28.65
N SER A 31 -1.09 8.41 -29.00
CA SER A 31 0.34 8.73 -29.10
C SER A 31 0.88 9.34 -27.82
N SER A 32 2.06 8.88 -27.39
CA SER A 32 2.74 9.35 -26.17
C SER A 32 3.00 10.87 -26.13
N ALA A 33 3.03 11.55 -27.28
CA ALA A 33 3.18 13.00 -27.35
C ALA A 33 1.95 13.75 -26.82
N PHE A 34 0.77 13.13 -26.86
CA PHE A 34 -0.51 13.76 -26.50
C PHE A 34 -1.08 13.23 -25.18
N THR A 35 -0.67 12.05 -24.72
CA THR A 35 -1.24 11.41 -23.52
C THR A 35 -1.14 12.23 -22.23
N LYS A 36 -0.25 13.22 -22.16
CA LYS A 36 -0.07 14.10 -20.99
C LYS A 36 -0.63 15.50 -21.18
N LEU A 37 -1.30 15.77 -22.30
CA LEU A 37 -1.92 17.06 -22.54
C LEU A 37 -3.24 17.17 -21.81
N HIS A 38 -3.56 18.38 -21.37
CA HIS A 38 -4.89 18.78 -20.94
C HIS A 38 -5.60 19.41 -22.13
N LEU A 39 -6.73 18.82 -22.51
CA LEU A 39 -7.40 19.18 -23.77
C LEU A 39 -7.88 20.64 -23.77
N GLU A 40 -8.33 21.16 -22.63
CA GLU A 40 -8.77 22.53 -22.45
C GLU A 40 -7.70 23.57 -22.82
N GLU A 41 -6.40 23.20 -22.71
CA GLU A 41 -5.30 24.11 -23.08
C GLU A 41 -5.29 24.45 -24.58
N MET A 42 -5.85 23.58 -25.44
CA MET A 42 -5.87 23.86 -26.89
C MET A 42 -6.74 25.06 -27.21
N PHE A 43 -7.76 25.41 -26.44
CA PHE A 43 -8.63 26.56 -26.64
C PHE A 43 -7.94 27.89 -26.35
N HIS A 44 -6.73 27.88 -25.80
CA HIS A 44 -5.96 29.06 -25.43
C HIS A 44 -4.66 29.26 -26.20
N VAL A 45 -4.32 28.36 -27.15
CA VAL A 45 -3.04 28.43 -27.86
C VAL A 45 -3.14 29.23 -29.19
N GLY A 46 -4.32 29.28 -29.77
CA GLY A 46 -4.56 30.03 -31.03
C GLY A 46 -4.92 31.49 -30.80
N ARG A 47 -4.99 32.25 -31.93
CA ARG A 47 -5.40 33.67 -31.91
C ARG A 47 -6.90 33.85 -32.03
N GLU A 48 -7.58 32.93 -32.62
CA GLU A 48 -9.01 32.96 -32.88
C GLU A 48 -9.76 32.11 -31.86
N GLU A 49 -10.94 32.56 -31.45
CA GLU A 49 -11.82 31.75 -30.62
C GLU A 49 -12.37 30.58 -31.44
N LEU A 50 -12.42 29.40 -30.84
CA LEU A 50 -12.96 28.21 -31.49
C LEU A 50 -14.50 28.24 -31.38
N GLU A 51 -15.17 27.94 -32.47
CA GLU A 51 -16.63 27.90 -32.50
C GLU A 51 -17.18 26.52 -32.08
N GLU A 52 -18.44 26.49 -31.67
CA GLU A 52 -19.20 25.25 -31.30
C GLU A 52 -18.52 24.44 -30.20
N THR A 53 -17.87 25.12 -29.27
CA THR A 53 -17.10 24.45 -28.18
C THR A 53 -17.98 23.68 -27.20
N GLU A 54 -19.20 24.19 -26.92
CA GLU A 54 -20.15 23.49 -26.02
C GLU A 54 -20.54 22.13 -26.60
N GLN A 55 -20.92 22.10 -27.89
CA GLN A 55 -21.29 20.85 -28.57
C GLN A 55 -20.10 19.89 -28.65
N PHE A 56 -18.90 20.39 -28.90
CA PHE A 56 -17.69 19.57 -28.89
C PHE A 56 -17.46 18.88 -27.54
N TRP A 57 -17.62 19.61 -26.43
CA TRP A 57 -17.42 19.05 -25.11
C TRP A 57 -18.47 17.98 -24.76
N GLU A 58 -19.73 18.17 -25.18
CA GLU A 58 -20.76 17.14 -25.00
C GLU A 58 -20.42 15.89 -25.83
N ASP A 59 -20.08 16.04 -27.10
CA ASP A 59 -19.68 14.93 -27.98
C ASP A 59 -18.43 14.21 -27.45
N TRP A 60 -17.47 14.97 -26.87
CA TRP A 60 -16.26 14.43 -26.25
C TRP A 60 -16.56 13.61 -25.00
N ILE A 61 -17.41 14.12 -24.11
CA ILE A 61 -17.84 13.41 -22.89
C ILE A 61 -18.59 12.13 -23.29
N ASP A 62 -19.51 12.18 -24.23
CA ASP A 62 -20.26 11.01 -24.67
C ASP A 62 -19.37 9.96 -25.34
N LEU A 63 -18.38 10.37 -26.10
CA LEU A 63 -17.38 9.48 -26.66
C LEU A 63 -16.58 8.73 -25.58
N LEU A 64 -16.15 9.46 -24.55
CA LEU A 64 -15.32 8.91 -23.47
C LEU A 64 -16.08 8.01 -22.51
N LYS A 65 -17.34 8.29 -22.23
CA LYS A 65 -18.23 7.42 -21.44
C LYS A 65 -18.31 6.00 -21.97
N ALA A 66 -18.27 5.84 -23.30
CA ALA A 66 -18.40 4.55 -23.97
C ALA A 66 -17.10 3.76 -24.04
N LYS A 67 -15.98 4.34 -23.55
CA LYS A 67 -14.63 3.74 -23.67
C LYS A 67 -14.08 3.37 -22.30
N ASN A 68 -13.34 2.27 -22.25
CA ASN A 68 -12.66 1.81 -21.04
C ASN A 68 -11.16 2.15 -21.14
N GLY A 69 -10.56 2.60 -20.06
CA GLY A 69 -9.11 2.83 -19.95
C GLY A 69 -8.76 3.98 -19.02
N ASP A 70 -7.51 4.00 -18.59
CA ASP A 70 -7.01 5.02 -17.66
C ASP A 70 -6.91 6.41 -18.32
N ILE A 71 -6.58 6.44 -19.63
CA ILE A 71 -6.50 7.68 -20.42
C ILE A 71 -7.91 8.25 -20.57
N GLU A 72 -8.88 7.41 -20.93
CA GLU A 72 -10.27 7.77 -21.11
C GLU A 72 -10.89 8.28 -19.80
N ALA A 73 -10.67 7.60 -18.70
CA ALA A 73 -11.13 8.04 -17.38
C ALA A 73 -10.54 9.41 -17.00
N ARG A 74 -9.24 9.64 -17.28
CA ARG A 74 -8.59 10.93 -17.03
C ARG A 74 -9.17 12.04 -17.91
N LEU A 75 -9.32 11.81 -19.20
CA LEU A 75 -9.85 12.79 -20.16
C LEU A 75 -11.32 13.10 -19.84
N LEU A 76 -12.10 12.09 -19.46
CA LEU A 76 -13.51 12.27 -19.03
C LEU A 76 -13.59 13.13 -17.76
N LYS A 77 -12.76 12.84 -16.75
CA LYS A 77 -12.63 13.64 -15.52
C LYS A 77 -12.35 15.12 -15.86
N GLU A 78 -11.32 15.37 -16.69
CA GLU A 78 -10.90 16.72 -17.05
C GLU A 78 -12.01 17.48 -17.77
N ALA A 79 -12.66 16.86 -18.76
CA ALA A 79 -13.76 17.44 -19.50
C ALA A 79 -14.97 17.78 -18.61
N VAL A 80 -15.36 16.83 -17.75
CA VAL A 80 -16.53 17.05 -16.88
C VAL A 80 -16.24 18.12 -15.82
N LEU A 81 -15.03 18.13 -15.23
CA LEU A 81 -14.64 19.18 -14.29
C LEU A 81 -14.63 20.56 -14.96
N TYR A 82 -14.15 20.64 -16.18
CA TYR A 82 -14.09 21.89 -16.94
C TYR A 82 -15.48 22.43 -17.27
N CYS A 83 -16.40 21.56 -17.73
CA CYS A 83 -17.72 21.96 -18.21
C CYS A 83 -18.79 22.02 -17.12
N ARG A 84 -18.74 21.13 -16.13
CA ARG A 84 -19.84 20.89 -15.19
C ARG A 84 -19.42 20.98 -13.72
N GLY A 85 -18.13 21.22 -13.43
CA GLY A 85 -17.62 21.32 -12.06
C GLY A 85 -17.66 20.00 -11.27
N ILE A 86 -17.55 20.11 -9.95
CA ILE A 86 -17.50 18.96 -9.04
C ILE A 86 -18.82 18.20 -9.00
N ASP A 87 -19.95 18.90 -9.00
CA ASP A 87 -21.28 18.29 -8.97
C ASP A 87 -21.52 17.44 -10.21
N GLY A 88 -21.18 17.97 -11.40
CA GLY A 88 -21.24 17.21 -12.64
C GLY A 88 -20.29 16.01 -12.66
N LEU A 89 -19.10 16.11 -12.03
CA LEU A 89 -18.21 14.98 -11.90
C LEU A 89 -18.77 13.89 -10.97
N HIS A 90 -19.44 14.27 -9.90
CA HIS A 90 -20.09 13.32 -8.99
C HIS A 90 -21.26 12.60 -9.66
N GLU A 91 -22.10 13.32 -10.41
CA GLU A 91 -23.16 12.69 -11.22
C GLU A 91 -22.56 11.71 -12.25
N MET A 92 -21.51 12.13 -12.94
CA MET A 92 -20.79 11.27 -13.90
C MET A 92 -20.24 10.01 -13.26
N ALA A 93 -19.65 10.10 -12.05
CA ALA A 93 -19.18 8.96 -11.30
C ALA A 93 -20.30 7.98 -10.94
N ARG A 94 -21.47 8.50 -10.56
CA ARG A 94 -22.66 7.69 -10.26
C ARG A 94 -23.19 6.93 -11.46
N GLU A 95 -23.29 7.60 -12.61
CA GLU A 95 -23.82 7.01 -13.83
C GLU A 95 -22.88 5.98 -14.44
N ASN A 96 -21.56 6.15 -14.25
CA ASN A 96 -20.54 5.35 -14.90
C ASN A 96 -19.70 4.53 -13.92
N ALA A 97 -20.23 4.22 -12.74
CA ALA A 97 -19.54 3.47 -11.68
C ALA A 97 -18.97 2.11 -12.13
N SER A 98 -19.61 1.46 -13.09
CA SER A 98 -19.17 0.17 -13.64
C SER A 98 -18.05 0.28 -14.67
N VAL A 99 -17.97 1.40 -15.39
CA VAL A 99 -17.00 1.63 -16.47
C VAL A 99 -15.82 2.45 -15.97
N HIS A 100 -16.10 3.53 -15.21
CA HIS A 100 -15.12 4.48 -14.72
C HIS A 100 -15.21 4.67 -13.19
N PRO A 101 -15.01 3.61 -12.37
CA PRO A 101 -15.12 3.73 -10.91
C PRO A 101 -14.08 4.68 -10.30
N SER A 102 -12.98 4.98 -11.02
CA SER A 102 -11.95 5.93 -10.59
C SER A 102 -12.43 7.39 -10.54
N LEU A 103 -13.55 7.72 -11.17
CA LEU A 103 -14.15 9.06 -11.07
C LEU A 103 -14.53 9.40 -9.62
N TYR A 104 -14.95 8.42 -8.82
CA TYR A 104 -15.24 8.62 -7.41
C TYR A 104 -14.01 9.09 -6.62
N LEU A 105 -12.83 8.49 -6.88
CA LEU A 105 -11.57 8.98 -6.28
C LEU A 105 -11.30 10.43 -6.68
N SER A 106 -11.60 10.77 -7.93
CA SER A 106 -11.41 12.12 -8.45
C SER A 106 -12.34 13.14 -7.79
N VAL A 107 -13.60 12.78 -7.52
CA VAL A 107 -14.53 13.60 -6.73
C VAL A 107 -13.99 13.83 -5.32
N MET A 108 -13.59 12.73 -4.63
CA MET A 108 -13.01 12.80 -3.30
C MET A 108 -11.77 13.69 -3.24
N GLU A 109 -10.88 13.61 -4.25
CA GLU A 109 -9.69 14.46 -4.35
C GLU A 109 -10.03 15.97 -4.47
N GLN A 110 -11.14 16.32 -5.14
CA GLN A 110 -11.57 17.72 -5.21
C GLN A 110 -12.08 18.21 -3.85
N TYR A 111 -12.89 17.40 -3.16
CA TYR A 111 -13.36 17.73 -1.82
C TYR A 111 -12.25 17.77 -0.77
N GLU A 112 -11.22 16.90 -0.92
CA GLU A 112 -10.03 16.88 -0.04
C GLU A 112 -9.26 18.21 -0.07
N LYS A 113 -9.15 18.85 -1.25
CA LYS A 113 -8.51 20.18 -1.40
C LYS A 113 -9.21 21.26 -0.57
N GLY A 114 -10.52 21.12 -0.38
CA GLY A 114 -11.35 22.02 0.42
C GLY A 114 -11.56 21.56 1.87
N HIS A 115 -10.91 20.44 2.28
CA HIS A 115 -11.13 19.80 3.60
C HIS A 115 -12.60 19.50 3.91
N LEU A 116 -13.39 19.18 2.88
CA LEU A 116 -14.83 18.88 2.98
C LEU A 116 -15.02 17.40 3.33
N TYR A 117 -14.71 17.03 4.56
CA TYR A 117 -14.69 15.62 4.99
C TYR A 117 -16.08 14.98 5.01
N ASP A 118 -17.14 15.74 5.32
CA ASP A 118 -18.51 15.24 5.22
C ASP A 118 -18.86 14.80 3.80
N GLU A 119 -18.46 15.59 2.79
CA GLU A 119 -18.69 15.25 1.39
C GLU A 119 -17.87 14.02 0.96
N ILE A 120 -16.63 13.90 1.43
CA ILE A 120 -15.79 12.72 1.13
C ILE A 120 -16.43 11.45 1.72
N GLU A 121 -16.96 11.52 2.94
CA GLU A 121 -17.67 10.42 3.58
C GLU A 121 -18.91 10.01 2.79
N ASN A 122 -19.75 10.99 2.41
CA ASN A 122 -20.98 10.76 1.62
C ASN A 122 -20.67 10.14 0.25
N VAL A 123 -19.64 10.65 -0.45
CA VAL A 123 -19.15 10.09 -1.73
C VAL A 123 -18.66 8.65 -1.55
N GLY A 124 -18.00 8.36 -0.42
CA GLY A 124 -17.57 7.02 -0.07
C GLY A 124 -18.71 6.04 0.08
N GLU A 125 -19.76 6.40 0.82
CA GLU A 125 -20.98 5.59 0.99
C GLU A 125 -21.68 5.33 -0.35
N ASP A 126 -21.85 6.38 -1.16
CA ASP A 126 -22.45 6.27 -2.49
C ASP A 126 -21.65 5.33 -3.40
N ALA A 127 -20.33 5.51 -3.47
CA ALA A 127 -19.43 4.66 -4.25
C ALA A 127 -19.47 3.19 -3.84
N LEU A 128 -19.44 2.93 -2.53
CA LEU A 128 -19.50 1.57 -1.99
C LEU A 128 -20.85 0.89 -2.24
N SER A 129 -21.92 1.65 -2.44
CA SER A 129 -23.23 1.11 -2.82
C SER A 129 -23.31 0.71 -4.30
N LYS A 130 -22.51 1.32 -5.18
CA LYS A 130 -22.61 1.19 -6.64
C LYS A 130 -21.50 0.40 -7.29
N ILE A 131 -20.29 0.48 -6.75
CA ILE A 131 -19.13 -0.21 -7.29
C ILE A 131 -19.15 -1.68 -6.85
N ASN A 132 -18.89 -2.59 -7.78
CA ASN A 132 -18.83 -4.03 -7.49
C ASN A 132 -17.85 -4.32 -6.34
N ALA A 133 -18.30 -5.11 -5.36
CA ALA A 133 -17.56 -5.46 -4.15
C ALA A 133 -16.19 -6.11 -4.42
N ASN A 134 -16.01 -6.71 -5.59
CA ASN A 134 -14.79 -7.40 -5.97
C ASN A 134 -13.74 -6.48 -6.64
N LEU A 135 -14.02 -5.20 -6.84
CA LEU A 135 -13.07 -4.28 -7.47
C LEU A 135 -12.11 -3.70 -6.42
N ARG A 136 -10.80 -3.80 -6.67
CA ARG A 136 -9.76 -3.30 -5.78
C ARG A 136 -9.87 -1.80 -5.53
N ILE A 137 -10.25 -1.01 -6.51
CA ILE A 137 -10.42 0.45 -6.38
C ILE A 137 -11.38 0.82 -5.25
N ARG A 138 -12.35 -0.05 -4.95
CA ARG A 138 -13.26 0.09 -3.82
C ARG A 138 -12.51 0.18 -2.48
N SER A 139 -11.36 -0.52 -2.35
CA SER A 139 -10.50 -0.43 -1.17
C SER A 139 -9.89 0.97 -0.99
N GLU A 140 -9.45 1.58 -2.08
CA GLU A 140 -8.85 2.93 -2.04
C GLU A 140 -9.90 3.99 -1.69
N ILE A 141 -11.10 3.87 -2.27
CA ILE A 141 -12.25 4.73 -1.95
C ILE A 141 -12.62 4.59 -0.47
N ALA A 142 -12.75 3.36 0.02
CA ALA A 142 -13.06 3.09 1.42
C ALA A 142 -12.02 3.67 2.38
N LEU A 143 -10.71 3.60 2.05
CA LEU A 143 -9.66 4.21 2.89
C LEU A 143 -9.71 5.73 2.91
N LYS A 144 -10.05 6.40 1.80
CA LYS A 144 -10.27 7.86 1.80
C LYS A 144 -11.49 8.24 2.65
N ALA A 145 -12.59 7.48 2.54
CA ALA A 145 -13.76 7.68 3.37
C ALA A 145 -13.49 7.39 4.86
N ALA A 146 -12.69 6.35 5.19
CA ALA A 146 -12.27 6.06 6.55
C ALA A 146 -11.45 7.20 7.16
N PHE A 147 -10.55 7.81 6.38
CA PHE A 147 -9.81 8.98 6.81
C PHE A 147 -10.73 10.18 7.09
N ALA A 148 -11.67 10.47 6.20
CA ALA A 148 -12.66 11.53 6.38
C ALA A 148 -13.50 11.30 7.65
N ALA A 149 -14.06 10.09 7.82
CA ALA A 149 -14.81 9.71 9.01
C ALA A 149 -13.98 9.86 10.30
N SER A 150 -12.69 9.56 10.26
CA SER A 150 -11.76 9.79 11.37
C SER A 150 -11.61 11.27 11.71
N CYS A 151 -11.49 12.15 10.70
CA CYS A 151 -11.43 13.60 10.89
C CYS A 151 -12.72 14.15 11.52
N LEU A 152 -13.87 13.54 11.22
CA LEU A 152 -15.19 13.89 11.75
C LEU A 152 -15.50 13.24 13.10
N ASN A 153 -14.64 12.37 13.62
CA ASN A 153 -14.86 11.54 14.79
C ASN A 153 -16.06 10.58 14.66
N HIS A 154 -16.37 10.14 13.45
CA HIS A 154 -17.39 9.13 13.13
C HIS A 154 -16.80 7.72 13.24
N GLU A 155 -16.53 7.25 14.45
CA GLU A 155 -15.79 6.00 14.71
C GLU A 155 -16.43 4.79 14.03
N GLU A 156 -17.75 4.64 14.08
CA GLU A 156 -18.45 3.49 13.50
C GLU A 156 -18.33 3.43 11.99
N LYS A 157 -18.45 4.57 11.31
CA LYS A 157 -18.26 4.68 9.87
C LYS A 157 -16.80 4.40 9.48
N MET A 158 -15.86 4.98 10.21
CA MET A 158 -14.44 4.71 10.01
C MET A 158 -14.13 3.20 10.09
N MET A 159 -14.67 2.51 11.09
CA MET A 159 -14.53 1.06 11.24
C MET A 159 -15.14 0.29 10.08
N GLN A 160 -16.35 0.68 9.64
CA GLN A 160 -17.04 0.07 8.50
C GLN A 160 -16.25 0.27 7.20
N PHE A 161 -15.72 1.45 6.94
CA PHE A 161 -14.90 1.73 5.76
C PHE A 161 -13.58 0.93 5.77
N CYS A 162 -12.94 0.78 6.92
CA CYS A 162 -11.78 -0.10 7.04
C CYS A 162 -12.11 -1.57 6.74
N TRP A 163 -13.28 -2.04 7.18
CA TRP A 163 -13.78 -3.36 6.85
C TRP A 163 -14.02 -3.52 5.34
N GLU A 164 -14.69 -2.59 4.70
CA GLU A 164 -14.92 -2.57 3.25
C GLU A 164 -13.60 -2.56 2.47
N SER A 165 -12.62 -1.81 2.95
CA SER A 165 -11.28 -1.81 2.35
C SER A 165 -10.63 -3.20 2.42
N PHE A 166 -10.70 -3.87 3.57
CA PHE A 166 -10.17 -5.22 3.74
C PHE A 166 -10.89 -6.25 2.88
N VAL A 167 -12.21 -6.21 2.83
CA VAL A 167 -13.01 -7.16 2.04
C VAL A 167 -12.71 -7.01 0.54
N SER A 168 -12.53 -5.78 0.07
CA SER A 168 -12.23 -5.48 -1.34
C SER A 168 -10.77 -5.75 -1.73
N ASP A 169 -9.82 -5.62 -0.78
CA ASP A 169 -8.38 -5.85 -1.02
C ASP A 169 -7.70 -6.35 0.28
N SER A 170 -7.68 -7.67 0.50
CA SER A 170 -7.18 -8.30 1.73
C SER A 170 -5.65 -8.35 1.81
N THR A 171 -5.00 -7.20 1.69
CA THR A 171 -3.56 -7.06 1.95
C THR A 171 -3.24 -7.15 3.44
N VAL A 172 -1.97 -7.39 3.79
CA VAL A 172 -1.49 -7.34 5.19
C VAL A 172 -1.85 -6.00 5.83
N LYS A 173 -1.69 -4.89 5.12
CA LYS A 173 -2.01 -3.56 5.64
C LYS A 173 -3.49 -3.42 5.97
N ASN A 174 -4.36 -3.82 5.04
CA ASN A 174 -5.81 -3.72 5.25
C ASN A 174 -6.28 -4.68 6.35
N TYR A 175 -5.69 -5.87 6.45
CA TYR A 175 -5.97 -6.79 7.55
C TYR A 175 -5.55 -6.23 8.91
N LEU A 176 -4.34 -5.67 9.02
CA LEU A 176 -3.86 -5.06 10.26
C LEU A 176 -4.69 -3.86 10.71
N ARG A 177 -5.27 -3.09 9.78
CA ARG A 177 -6.19 -2.00 10.12
C ARG A 177 -7.42 -2.47 10.90
N LEU A 178 -7.85 -3.74 10.72
CA LEU A 178 -8.93 -4.33 11.54
C LEU A 178 -8.58 -4.43 13.03
N PHE A 179 -7.31 -4.20 13.37
CA PHE A 179 -6.81 -4.13 14.74
C PHE A 179 -6.45 -2.69 15.14
N GLY A 180 -7.06 -1.70 14.49
CA GLY A 180 -6.83 -0.27 14.73
C GLY A 180 -7.21 0.18 16.15
N THR A 181 -8.36 -0.28 16.64
CA THR A 181 -8.84 -0.07 18.02
C THR A 181 -9.24 -1.41 18.65
N GLU A 182 -9.44 -1.46 19.97
CA GLU A 182 -9.95 -2.69 20.62
C GLU A 182 -11.34 -3.02 20.09
N LYS A 183 -12.26 -2.03 20.01
CA LYS A 183 -13.61 -2.20 19.46
C LYS A 183 -13.59 -2.78 18.04
N MET A 184 -12.68 -2.28 17.20
CA MET A 184 -12.54 -2.75 15.83
C MET A 184 -12.00 -4.19 15.75
N ALA A 185 -11.01 -4.53 16.60
CA ALA A 185 -10.46 -5.88 16.69
C ALA A 185 -11.49 -6.88 17.16
N GLU A 186 -12.30 -6.53 18.16
CA GLU A 186 -13.43 -7.34 18.67
C GLU A 186 -14.51 -7.55 17.60
N THR A 187 -14.85 -6.49 16.86
CA THR A 187 -15.92 -6.54 15.86
C THR A 187 -15.49 -7.28 14.59
N TYR A 188 -14.32 -6.98 14.05
CA TYR A 188 -13.90 -7.41 12.72
C TYR A 188 -12.68 -8.32 12.68
N GLY A 189 -11.84 -8.33 13.73
CA GLY A 189 -10.55 -9.05 13.68
C GLY A 189 -10.69 -10.55 13.41
N MET A 190 -11.58 -11.23 14.10
CA MET A 190 -11.81 -12.67 13.93
C MET A 190 -12.61 -13.01 12.68
N CYS A 191 -13.60 -12.18 12.30
CA CYS A 191 -14.30 -12.31 11.02
C CYS A 191 -13.32 -12.13 9.85
N GLY A 192 -12.45 -11.15 9.93
CA GLY A 192 -11.39 -10.93 8.94
C GLY A 192 -10.43 -12.10 8.82
N LYS A 193 -10.04 -12.72 9.97
CA LYS A 193 -9.24 -13.97 9.96
C LYS A 193 -9.95 -15.08 9.21
N GLU A 194 -11.24 -15.29 9.45
CA GLU A 194 -12.00 -16.35 8.81
C GLU A 194 -12.08 -16.15 7.29
N ILE A 195 -12.46 -14.97 6.85
CA ILE A 195 -12.48 -14.61 5.41
C ILE A 195 -11.10 -14.85 4.80
N LEU A 196 -10.05 -14.34 5.42
CA LEU A 196 -8.69 -14.49 4.92
C LEU A 196 -8.27 -15.96 4.87
N SER A 197 -8.56 -16.74 5.91
CA SER A 197 -8.25 -18.18 5.95
C SER A 197 -8.95 -18.95 4.85
N ASN A 198 -10.20 -18.59 4.52
CA ASN A 198 -10.96 -19.24 3.46
C ASN A 198 -10.41 -18.85 2.08
N ARG A 199 -10.08 -17.59 1.87
CA ARG A 199 -9.41 -17.11 0.64
C ARG A 199 -8.07 -17.82 0.42
N LEU A 200 -7.25 -17.98 1.47
CA LEU A 200 -5.95 -18.65 1.40
C LEU A 200 -6.06 -20.15 1.10
N LYS A 201 -7.13 -20.83 1.53
CA LYS A 201 -7.35 -22.27 1.22
C LYS A 201 -7.75 -22.51 -0.22
N GLY A 202 -8.46 -21.59 -0.84
CA GLY A 202 -9.00 -21.73 -2.19
C GLY A 202 -7.95 -21.69 -3.30
N ASN A 203 -6.73 -21.25 -3.05
CA ASN A 203 -5.59 -21.11 -3.99
C ASN A 203 -5.88 -20.34 -5.29
N THR A 204 -7.15 -20.23 -5.67
CA THR A 204 -7.62 -19.60 -6.91
C THR A 204 -8.28 -18.24 -6.68
N ASP A 205 -8.81 -17.99 -5.48
CA ASP A 205 -9.61 -16.80 -5.16
C ASP A 205 -8.81 -15.71 -4.45
N LEU A 206 -7.51 -15.89 -4.31
CA LEU A 206 -6.58 -14.81 -4.01
C LEU A 206 -6.34 -13.87 -5.20
N ARG A 207 -6.97 -14.16 -6.31
CA ARG A 207 -7.21 -13.17 -7.35
C ARG A 207 -8.29 -12.25 -6.79
N TYR A 208 -7.84 -11.13 -6.23
CA TYR A 208 -8.76 -10.02 -6.09
C TYR A 208 -9.30 -9.72 -7.47
N ASN A 209 -10.62 -9.80 -7.62
CA ASN A 209 -11.23 -9.39 -8.87
C ASN A 209 -10.96 -7.90 -9.02
N HIS A 210 -9.98 -7.64 -9.80
CA HIS A 210 -9.64 -6.33 -10.31
C HIS A 210 -10.63 -6.01 -11.43
N SER A 211 -10.72 -4.75 -11.78
CA SER A 211 -11.33 -4.40 -13.06
C SER A 211 -10.80 -5.37 -14.12
N GLU A 212 -11.57 -5.68 -15.13
CA GLU A 212 -11.17 -6.57 -16.24
C GLU A 212 -9.78 -6.24 -16.80
N LEU A 213 -9.24 -5.06 -16.51
CA LEU A 213 -7.97 -4.52 -16.94
C LEU A 213 -6.78 -4.82 -16.00
N ASN A 214 -7.01 -5.22 -14.74
CA ASN A 214 -5.95 -5.40 -13.75
C ASN A 214 -6.10 -6.71 -12.96
N HIS A 215 -5.57 -7.79 -13.49
CA HIS A 215 -5.38 -9.05 -12.77
C HIS A 215 -4.09 -9.01 -11.90
N ASN A 216 -4.15 -8.45 -10.71
CA ASN A 216 -3.05 -8.60 -9.79
C ASN A 216 -3.16 -9.95 -9.07
N VAL A 217 -2.25 -10.84 -9.38
CA VAL A 217 -2.00 -12.03 -8.56
C VAL A 217 -1.24 -11.55 -7.32
N ILE A 218 -1.69 -11.95 -6.11
CA ILE A 218 -0.87 -11.75 -4.90
C ILE A 218 0.46 -12.45 -5.13
N GLY A 219 1.56 -11.73 -4.97
CA GLY A 219 2.88 -12.31 -5.01
C GLY A 219 3.07 -13.30 -3.86
N ASP A 220 3.91 -14.31 -4.06
CA ASP A 220 4.18 -15.37 -3.07
C ASP A 220 4.53 -14.81 -1.69
N TYR A 221 5.28 -13.71 -1.63
CA TYR A 221 5.68 -13.07 -0.37
C TYR A 221 4.48 -12.51 0.40
N GLU A 222 3.56 -11.83 -0.26
CA GLU A 222 2.34 -11.33 0.38
C GLU A 222 1.45 -12.49 0.84
N TYR A 223 1.33 -13.55 0.02
CA TYR A 223 0.63 -14.77 0.40
C TYR A 223 1.20 -15.38 1.68
N TYR A 224 2.52 -15.51 1.79
CA TYR A 224 3.14 -16.09 2.97
C TYR A 224 3.01 -15.20 4.21
N ARG A 225 3.08 -13.87 4.04
CA ARG A 225 2.77 -12.92 5.12
C ARG A 225 1.33 -13.12 5.62
N LEU A 226 0.36 -13.17 4.72
CA LEU A 226 -1.04 -13.39 5.08
C LEU A 226 -1.27 -14.73 5.80
N VAL A 227 -0.59 -15.81 5.38
CA VAL A 227 -0.59 -17.09 6.09
C VAL A 227 -0.06 -16.93 7.52
N PHE A 228 1.02 -16.17 7.73
CA PHE A 228 1.53 -15.87 9.07
C PHE A 228 0.47 -15.15 9.91
N TYR A 229 -0.17 -14.12 9.36
CA TYR A 229 -1.18 -13.33 10.05
C TYR A 229 -2.47 -14.08 10.37
N THR A 230 -2.74 -15.21 9.74
CA THR A 230 -3.84 -16.13 10.14
C THR A 230 -3.44 -17.17 11.19
N GLY A 231 -2.21 -17.10 11.71
CA GLY A 231 -1.67 -18.04 12.69
C GLY A 231 -0.98 -19.27 12.09
N GLY A 232 -0.68 -19.27 10.79
CA GLY A 232 -0.01 -20.37 10.10
C GLY A 232 1.50 -20.48 10.38
N PHE A 233 1.92 -20.28 11.64
CA PHE A 233 3.32 -20.18 12.06
C PHE A 233 4.19 -21.37 11.62
N ASN A 234 3.70 -22.61 11.79
CA ASN A 234 4.46 -23.79 11.38
C ASN A 234 4.66 -23.86 9.84
N ALA A 235 3.67 -23.47 9.05
CA ALA A 235 3.78 -23.40 7.60
C ALA A 235 4.87 -22.38 7.19
N ILE A 236 4.83 -21.19 7.80
CA ILE A 236 5.80 -20.14 7.52
C ILE A 236 7.22 -20.51 7.95
N LYS A 237 7.40 -21.14 9.11
CA LYS A 237 8.71 -21.68 9.50
C LYS A 237 9.24 -22.69 8.47
N ASN A 238 8.36 -23.55 7.93
CA ASN A 238 8.76 -24.57 6.95
C ASN A 238 9.14 -23.97 5.59
N ILE A 239 8.49 -22.88 5.17
CA ILE A 239 8.79 -22.15 3.94
C ILE A 239 10.05 -21.29 4.10
N SER A 240 10.29 -20.77 5.31
CA SER A 240 11.48 -19.97 5.66
C SER A 240 12.73 -20.82 5.75
N LYS A 241 13.02 -21.58 4.70
CA LYS A 241 14.24 -22.39 4.54
C LYS A 241 15.10 -21.78 3.45
N ASN A 242 16.40 -21.86 3.65
CA ASN A 242 17.36 -21.38 2.66
C ASN A 242 18.13 -22.54 2.03
N PRO A 243 17.80 -22.95 0.81
CA PRO A 243 18.52 -23.99 0.09
C PRO A 243 19.91 -23.54 -0.38
N LYS A 244 20.15 -22.21 -0.46
CA LYS A 244 21.39 -21.59 -0.99
C LYS A 244 22.42 -21.27 0.09
N GLY A 245 22.20 -21.70 1.35
CA GLY A 245 23.10 -21.43 2.48
C GLY A 245 22.96 -20.02 3.08
N SER A 246 23.79 -19.72 4.08
CA SER A 246 23.61 -18.53 4.94
C SER A 246 23.80 -17.18 4.23
N LEU A 247 24.42 -17.12 3.07
CA LEU A 247 24.59 -15.90 2.25
C LEU A 247 23.43 -15.69 1.26
N GLY A 248 22.76 -16.74 0.83
CA GLY A 248 21.81 -16.71 -0.28
C GLY A 248 20.38 -16.41 0.14
N TRP A 249 20.11 -15.40 0.95
CA TRP A 249 18.73 -15.06 1.36
C TRP A 249 17.90 -14.43 0.24
N SER A 250 18.54 -13.79 -0.72
CA SER A 250 17.84 -13.17 -1.86
C SER A 250 17.05 -14.20 -2.68
N GLY A 251 15.81 -13.86 -2.99
CA GLY A 251 14.91 -14.71 -3.76
C GLY A 251 14.32 -15.91 -3.00
N SER A 252 14.38 -15.88 -1.64
CA SER A 252 13.70 -16.84 -0.77
C SER A 252 12.98 -16.12 0.36
N PHE A 253 11.91 -16.71 0.89
CA PHE A 253 11.10 -16.11 1.96
C PHE A 253 11.79 -16.12 3.34
N ILE A 254 13.02 -16.62 3.44
CA ILE A 254 13.71 -16.74 4.73
C ILE A 254 13.91 -15.40 5.43
N ASP A 255 14.28 -14.34 4.69
CA ASP A 255 14.48 -13.01 5.26
C ASP A 255 13.21 -12.46 5.90
N GLU A 256 12.12 -12.47 5.15
CA GLU A 256 10.80 -12.06 5.62
C GLU A 256 10.30 -12.93 6.78
N GLY A 257 10.43 -14.26 6.65
CA GLY A 257 9.98 -15.19 7.68
C GLY A 257 10.69 -15.01 9.01
N ILE A 258 12.02 -14.82 8.99
CA ILE A 258 12.80 -14.55 10.21
C ILE A 258 12.37 -13.22 10.84
N ARG A 259 12.19 -12.16 10.06
CA ARG A 259 11.74 -10.85 10.56
C ARG A 259 10.34 -10.94 11.18
N LEU A 260 9.40 -11.63 10.55
CA LEU A 260 8.05 -11.85 11.10
C LEU A 260 8.09 -12.54 12.46
N PHE A 261 8.88 -13.62 12.60
CA PHE A 261 9.01 -14.30 13.88
C PHE A 261 9.70 -13.46 14.94
N LEU A 262 10.78 -12.75 14.61
CA LEU A 262 11.48 -11.88 15.55
C LEU A 262 10.56 -10.74 16.04
N LEU A 263 9.82 -10.09 15.12
CA LEU A 263 8.86 -9.04 15.51
C LEU A 263 7.70 -9.60 16.33
N TYR A 264 7.23 -10.81 16.02
CA TYR A 264 6.19 -11.47 16.81
C TYR A 264 6.67 -11.78 18.23
N LEU A 265 7.90 -12.24 18.38
CA LEU A 265 8.49 -12.60 19.68
C LEU A 265 8.92 -11.36 20.51
N TYR A 266 9.04 -10.21 19.87
CA TYR A 266 9.40 -8.95 20.51
C TYR A 266 8.20 -8.37 21.28
N GLU A 267 8.29 -8.22 22.62
CA GLU A 267 7.15 -7.87 23.48
C GLU A 267 7.17 -6.40 23.99
N TYR A 268 8.20 -5.64 23.69
CA TYR A 268 8.22 -4.24 24.11
C TYR A 268 7.11 -3.41 23.42
N PRO A 269 6.47 -2.50 24.14
CA PRO A 269 5.32 -1.73 23.64
C PRO A 269 5.69 -0.79 22.49
N LEU A 270 6.93 -0.30 22.48
CA LEU A 270 7.46 0.55 21.41
C LEU A 270 8.57 -0.14 20.66
N PRO A 271 8.67 0.05 19.34
CA PRO A 271 9.73 -0.56 18.57
C PRO A 271 11.07 0.13 18.84
N SER A 272 12.09 -0.67 19.17
CA SER A 272 13.48 -0.21 19.24
C SER A 272 13.98 0.15 17.82
N LYS A 273 15.17 0.76 17.74
CA LYS A 273 15.80 0.99 16.43
C LYS A 273 15.99 -0.31 15.65
N ALA A 274 16.36 -1.41 16.34
CA ALA A 274 16.51 -2.72 15.71
C ALA A 274 15.17 -3.26 15.20
N ALA A 275 14.09 -3.18 15.99
CA ALA A 275 12.76 -3.60 15.58
C ALA A 275 12.25 -2.77 14.38
N LYS A 276 12.48 -1.46 14.37
CA LYS A 276 12.14 -0.59 13.22
C LYS A 276 12.87 -0.99 11.95
N SER A 277 14.16 -1.38 12.03
CA SER A 277 14.97 -1.75 10.86
C SER A 277 14.51 -3.02 10.16
N ILE A 278 13.75 -3.89 10.84
CA ILE A 278 13.23 -5.15 10.28
C ILE A 278 11.70 -5.14 10.07
N SER A 279 11.04 -4.00 10.27
CA SER A 279 9.56 -3.92 10.32
C SER A 279 8.86 -3.81 8.95
N SER A 280 9.60 -3.89 7.84
CA SER A 280 8.99 -3.85 6.49
C SER A 280 7.91 -4.92 6.27
N CYS A 281 8.07 -6.10 6.88
CA CYS A 281 7.13 -7.21 6.77
C CYS A 281 5.76 -6.97 7.45
N ILE A 282 5.63 -5.94 8.30
CA ILE A 282 4.35 -5.51 8.89
C ILE A 282 3.77 -4.25 8.23
N GLY A 283 4.17 -3.99 7.00
CA GLY A 283 3.62 -2.89 6.20
C GLY A 283 4.37 -1.57 6.31
N PHE A 284 5.52 -1.54 6.99
CA PHE A 284 6.38 -0.36 7.02
C PHE A 284 7.37 -0.37 5.84
N PRO A 285 7.73 0.79 5.29
CA PRO A 285 8.87 0.88 4.39
C PRO A 285 10.15 0.49 5.15
N ASP A 286 11.08 -0.20 4.49
CA ASP A 286 12.38 -0.46 5.08
C ASP A 286 13.20 0.84 5.23
N GLU A 287 14.31 0.78 6.00
CA GLU A 287 15.16 1.98 6.23
C GLU A 287 15.75 2.56 4.94
N ASN A 288 15.99 1.75 3.91
CA ASN A 288 16.54 2.23 2.66
C ASN A 288 15.45 2.93 1.83
N GLN A 289 14.26 2.34 1.74
CA GLN A 289 13.11 2.99 1.12
C GLN A 289 12.74 4.28 1.85
N ARG A 290 12.81 4.30 3.21
CA ARG A 290 12.60 5.53 3.98
C ARG A 290 13.64 6.61 3.68
N LYS A 291 14.92 6.25 3.54
CA LYS A 291 15.99 7.22 3.20
C LYS A 291 15.78 7.84 1.83
N ASP A 292 15.33 7.04 0.87
CA ASP A 292 15.07 7.54 -0.49
C ASP A 292 13.81 8.42 -0.52
N LEU A 293 12.77 8.07 0.19
CA LEU A 293 11.58 8.91 0.39
C LEU A 293 11.93 10.23 1.10
N LEU A 294 12.69 10.15 2.20
CA LEU A 294 13.06 11.32 3.03
C LEU A 294 13.98 12.33 2.31
N LYS A 295 14.64 11.97 1.21
CA LYS A 295 15.42 12.92 0.40
C LYS A 295 14.54 13.97 -0.30
N PHE A 296 13.27 13.66 -0.51
CA PHE A 296 12.35 14.46 -1.30
C PHE A 296 11.13 14.94 -0.50
N GLU A 297 11.00 14.55 0.76
CA GLU A 297 9.85 14.88 1.59
C GLU A 297 10.09 16.11 2.49
N THR A 298 9.03 16.92 2.65
CA THR A 298 9.00 18.02 3.62
C THR A 298 8.97 17.51 5.06
N GLU A 299 9.28 18.36 6.06
CA GLU A 299 9.22 17.97 7.47
C GLU A 299 7.83 17.47 7.89
N ILE A 300 6.76 18.08 7.39
CA ILE A 300 5.38 17.65 7.63
C ILE A 300 5.14 16.22 7.12
N GLN A 301 5.66 15.89 5.95
CA GLN A 301 5.56 14.53 5.40
C GLN A 301 6.35 13.52 6.23
N ARG A 302 7.49 13.91 6.81
CA ARG A 302 8.25 13.05 7.73
C ARG A 302 7.47 12.73 9.00
N GLU A 303 6.89 13.73 9.64
CA GLU A 303 6.06 13.56 10.85
C GLU A 303 4.88 12.64 10.57
N CYS A 304 4.18 12.81 9.44
CA CYS A 304 3.11 11.92 9.00
C CYS A 304 3.59 10.47 8.80
N GLN A 305 4.77 10.25 8.22
CA GLN A 305 5.33 8.92 8.03
C GLN A 305 5.73 8.25 9.35
N GLU A 306 6.34 9.00 10.27
CA GLU A 306 6.69 8.48 11.60
C GLU A 306 5.45 8.15 12.42
N HIS A 307 4.40 8.94 12.31
CA HIS A 307 3.11 8.65 12.92
C HIS A 307 2.50 7.35 12.38
N LYS A 308 2.48 7.16 11.07
CA LYS A 308 2.00 5.92 10.43
C LYS A 308 2.79 4.68 10.87
N VAL A 309 4.11 4.79 11.04
CA VAL A 309 4.93 3.69 11.54
C VAL A 309 4.49 3.28 12.95
N THR A 310 4.28 4.25 13.83
CA THR A 310 3.82 4.00 15.21
C THR A 310 2.41 3.43 15.22
N GLU A 311 1.54 3.91 14.36
CA GLU A 311 0.17 3.44 14.20
C GLU A 311 0.13 1.94 13.81
N PHE A 312 0.83 1.55 12.74
CA PHE A 312 0.91 0.14 12.31
C PHE A 312 1.58 -0.76 13.34
N TRP A 313 2.55 -0.26 14.10
CA TRP A 313 3.12 -1.00 15.22
C TRP A 313 2.05 -1.31 16.27
N ASN A 314 1.21 -0.34 16.62
CA ASN A 314 0.10 -0.53 17.56
C ASN A 314 -0.92 -1.55 17.04
N TYR A 315 -1.24 -1.53 15.74
CA TYR A 315 -2.12 -2.52 15.11
C TYR A 315 -1.53 -3.92 15.20
N PHE A 316 -0.25 -4.06 14.90
CA PHE A 316 0.47 -5.32 14.99
C PHE A 316 0.52 -5.86 16.43
N GLN A 317 0.81 -5.00 17.43
CA GLN A 317 0.82 -5.40 18.85
C GLN A 317 -0.58 -5.84 19.33
N ARG A 318 -1.64 -5.18 18.84
CA ARG A 318 -3.01 -5.58 19.17
C ARG A 318 -3.38 -6.89 18.47
N TRP A 319 -3.01 -7.07 17.21
CA TRP A 319 -3.18 -8.33 16.49
C TRP A 319 -2.55 -9.51 17.24
N LYS A 320 -1.33 -9.37 17.78
CA LYS A 320 -0.66 -10.42 18.56
C LYS A 320 -1.49 -10.95 19.72
N LYS A 321 -2.30 -10.11 20.38
CA LYS A 321 -3.16 -10.53 21.50
C LYS A 321 -4.22 -11.55 21.06
N TYR A 322 -4.66 -11.50 19.81
CA TYR A 322 -5.66 -12.42 19.25
C TYR A 322 -5.06 -13.71 18.70
N PHE A 323 -3.74 -13.78 18.60
CA PHE A 323 -2.99 -14.94 18.13
C PHE A 323 -1.88 -15.30 19.13
N PRO A 324 -2.24 -15.60 20.38
CA PRO A 324 -1.24 -15.89 21.40
C PRO A 324 -0.47 -17.17 21.06
N MET A 325 0.81 -17.18 21.42
CA MET A 325 1.67 -18.35 21.30
C MET A 325 2.13 -18.78 22.68
N GLU A 326 2.05 -20.07 22.98
CA GLU A 326 2.50 -20.60 24.26
C GLU A 326 4.02 -20.42 24.43
N ARG A 327 4.46 -20.35 25.69
CA ARG A 327 5.88 -20.13 26.03
C ARG A 327 6.82 -21.15 25.37
N ALA A 328 6.45 -22.43 25.36
CA ALA A 328 7.25 -23.47 24.74
C ALA A 328 7.38 -23.29 23.22
N GLU A 329 6.32 -22.82 22.55
CA GLU A 329 6.39 -22.48 21.14
C GLU A 329 7.24 -21.24 20.88
N ARG A 330 7.15 -20.21 21.71
CA ARG A 330 7.99 -19.01 21.64
C ARG A 330 9.47 -19.38 21.75
N GLU A 331 9.84 -20.20 22.72
CA GLU A 331 11.21 -20.69 22.91
C GLU A 331 11.69 -21.51 21.70
N LYS A 332 10.85 -22.37 21.14
CA LYS A 332 11.12 -23.15 19.92
C LYS A 332 11.38 -22.26 18.70
N TYR A 333 10.55 -21.24 18.47
CA TYR A 333 10.71 -20.34 17.34
C TYR A 333 11.91 -19.38 17.53
N LEU A 334 12.16 -18.92 18.77
CA LEU A 334 13.34 -18.12 19.06
C LEU A 334 14.62 -18.92 18.80
N THR A 335 14.72 -20.13 19.32
CA THR A 335 15.89 -21.02 19.10
C THR A 335 16.14 -21.25 17.60
N TRP A 336 15.08 -21.49 16.84
CA TRP A 336 15.17 -21.66 15.39
C TRP A 336 15.65 -20.38 14.69
N ALA A 337 15.05 -19.23 14.99
CA ALA A 337 15.41 -17.95 14.39
C ALA A 337 16.84 -17.53 14.78
N GLU A 338 17.21 -17.65 16.04
CA GLU A 338 18.55 -17.36 16.56
C GLU A 338 19.63 -18.17 15.83
N ASN A 339 19.44 -19.47 15.64
CA ASN A 339 20.40 -20.30 14.91
C ASN A 339 20.60 -19.83 13.46
N ILE A 340 19.53 -19.38 12.79
CA ILE A 340 19.62 -18.87 11.42
C ILE A 340 20.31 -17.52 11.39
N VAL A 341 19.95 -16.61 12.31
CA VAL A 341 20.56 -15.29 12.43
C VAL A 341 22.05 -15.40 12.70
N TYR A 342 22.49 -16.26 13.63
CA TYR A 342 23.92 -16.47 13.90
C TYR A 342 24.67 -17.00 12.69
N LYS A 343 24.13 -17.99 11.99
CA LYS A 343 24.75 -18.51 10.76
C LYS A 343 24.85 -17.41 9.67
N ARG A 344 23.84 -16.56 9.54
CA ARG A 344 23.84 -15.42 8.61
C ARG A 344 24.92 -14.42 9.00
N ALA A 345 24.94 -14.01 10.27
CA ALA A 345 25.92 -13.06 10.78
C ALA A 345 27.35 -13.56 10.62
N ASP A 346 27.60 -14.82 10.97
CA ASP A 346 28.91 -15.44 10.80
C ASP A 346 29.35 -15.43 9.33
N ALA A 347 28.48 -15.81 8.41
CA ALA A 347 28.83 -15.85 6.99
C ALA A 347 29.04 -14.43 6.41
N ILE A 348 28.26 -13.45 6.80
CA ILE A 348 28.39 -12.05 6.37
C ILE A 348 29.69 -11.43 6.89
N VAL A 349 30.00 -11.64 8.18
CA VAL A 349 31.21 -11.01 8.80
C VAL A 349 32.46 -11.69 8.35
N SER A 350 32.52 -13.04 8.33
CA SER A 350 33.68 -13.78 7.86
C SER A 350 33.97 -13.57 6.38
N GLY A 351 32.93 -13.42 5.55
CA GLY A 351 33.02 -13.10 4.13
C GLY A 351 33.28 -11.63 3.83
N GLN A 352 33.38 -10.76 4.84
CA GLN A 352 33.59 -9.31 4.72
C GLN A 352 32.53 -8.59 3.84
N HIS A 353 31.27 -9.07 3.84
CA HIS A 353 30.16 -8.46 3.11
C HIS A 353 29.65 -7.20 3.83
N ARG A 354 30.45 -6.12 3.80
CA ARG A 354 30.26 -4.88 4.61
C ARG A 354 28.92 -4.18 4.38
N SER A 355 28.36 -4.27 3.19
CA SER A 355 27.03 -3.69 2.86
C SER A 355 25.88 -4.30 3.67
N HIS A 356 26.05 -5.52 4.18
CA HIS A 356 25.07 -6.25 4.99
C HIS A 356 25.33 -6.21 6.51
N TYR A 357 26.34 -5.47 6.97
CA TYR A 357 26.66 -5.42 8.41
C TYR A 357 25.53 -4.79 9.22
N GLY A 358 24.87 -3.73 8.70
CA GLY A 358 23.72 -3.12 9.35
C GLY A 358 22.53 -4.07 9.51
N GLU A 359 22.25 -4.88 8.47
CA GLU A 359 21.21 -5.91 8.50
C GLU A 359 21.44 -6.91 9.64
N VAL A 360 22.62 -7.54 9.68
CA VAL A 360 22.88 -8.57 10.70
C VAL A 360 23.04 -7.99 12.10
N ALA A 361 23.52 -6.75 12.24
CA ALA A 361 23.57 -6.06 13.52
C ALA A 361 22.16 -5.82 14.09
N GLY A 362 21.21 -5.40 13.24
CA GLY A 362 19.80 -5.27 13.60
C GLY A 362 19.17 -6.59 14.04
N LEU A 363 19.41 -7.66 13.28
CA LEU A 363 18.90 -9.00 13.62
C LEU A 363 19.49 -9.54 14.94
N LEU A 364 20.79 -9.35 15.19
CA LEU A 364 21.42 -9.76 16.44
C LEU A 364 20.92 -8.94 17.64
N ALA A 365 20.73 -7.62 17.46
CA ALA A 365 20.23 -6.73 18.49
C ALA A 365 18.82 -7.14 18.93
N ILE A 366 17.92 -7.42 17.99
CA ILE A 366 16.54 -7.83 18.33
C ILE A 366 16.48 -9.21 18.96
N VAL A 367 17.34 -10.17 18.57
CA VAL A 367 17.47 -11.45 19.27
C VAL A 367 17.89 -11.22 20.73
N GLY A 368 18.85 -10.32 20.97
CA GLY A 368 19.26 -9.95 22.32
C GLY A 368 18.12 -9.31 23.13
N GLU A 369 17.36 -8.40 22.53
CA GLU A 369 16.20 -7.76 23.17
C GLU A 369 15.12 -8.77 23.54
N ILE A 370 14.79 -9.69 22.65
CA ILE A 370 13.80 -10.77 22.93
C ILE A 370 14.29 -11.66 24.08
N LYS A 371 15.58 -12.03 24.11
CA LYS A 371 16.16 -12.84 25.19
C LYS A 371 16.14 -12.12 26.55
N GLU A 372 16.37 -10.81 26.57
CA GLU A 372 16.29 -9.99 27.78
C GLU A 372 14.83 -9.91 28.29
N ASP A 373 13.87 -9.76 27.39
CA ASP A 373 12.42 -9.80 27.72
C ASP A 373 12.02 -11.17 28.31
N MET A 374 12.58 -12.26 27.79
CA MET A 374 12.38 -13.63 28.33
C MET A 374 13.12 -13.90 29.65
N GLY A 375 13.78 -12.90 30.23
CA GLY A 375 14.47 -12.96 31.54
C GLY A 375 15.96 -13.33 31.49
N ILE A 376 16.59 -13.38 30.31
CA ILE A 376 18.02 -13.64 30.17
C ILE A 376 18.76 -12.30 30.26
N GLN A 377 19.11 -11.91 31.49
CA GLN A 377 19.78 -10.62 31.73
C GLN A 377 21.11 -10.47 30.97
N GLY A 378 21.29 -9.30 30.36
CA GLY A 378 22.50 -8.94 29.63
C GLY A 378 22.70 -9.72 28.33
N ALA A 379 21.68 -10.32 27.76
CA ALA A 379 21.78 -11.09 26.52
C ALA A 379 22.32 -10.26 25.35
N LYS A 380 21.94 -9.01 25.19
CA LYS A 380 22.48 -8.09 24.17
C LYS A 380 23.98 -7.93 24.33
N ARG A 381 24.44 -7.69 25.57
CA ARG A 381 25.86 -7.52 25.87
C ARG A 381 26.63 -8.83 25.61
N CYS A 382 26.08 -9.98 25.99
CA CYS A 382 26.71 -11.28 25.72
C CYS A 382 26.89 -11.52 24.21
N ILE A 383 25.87 -11.25 23.38
CA ILE A 383 25.95 -11.37 21.93
C ILE A 383 27.01 -10.41 21.36
N TYR A 384 27.03 -9.15 21.83
CA TYR A 384 28.03 -8.17 21.40
C TYR A 384 29.46 -8.63 21.72
N GLU A 385 29.76 -9.08 22.98
CA GLU A 385 31.05 -9.52 23.39
C GLU A 385 31.52 -10.82 22.66
N GLN A 386 30.57 -11.72 22.37
CA GLN A 386 30.85 -12.92 21.56
C GLN A 386 31.33 -12.53 20.16
N TYR A 387 30.64 -11.63 19.47
CA TYR A 387 31.00 -11.19 18.14
C TYR A 387 32.30 -10.35 18.14
N ARG A 388 32.49 -9.51 19.16
CA ARG A 388 33.72 -8.75 19.35
C ARG A 388 34.94 -9.64 19.48
N LYS A 389 34.84 -10.72 20.24
CA LYS A 389 35.92 -11.71 20.38
C LYS A 389 36.18 -12.51 19.11
N LYS A 390 35.10 -12.89 18.43
CA LYS A 390 35.14 -13.70 17.21
C LYS A 390 35.70 -12.93 15.99
N PHE A 391 35.42 -11.62 15.92
CA PHE A 391 35.75 -10.76 14.78
C PHE A 391 36.34 -9.41 15.22
N PRO A 392 37.55 -9.38 15.82
CA PRO A 392 38.11 -8.22 16.50
C PRO A 392 38.32 -6.98 15.60
N GLY A 393 38.40 -7.14 14.28
CA GLY A 393 38.61 -6.04 13.33
C GLY A 393 37.33 -5.49 12.67
N SER A 394 36.17 -6.06 12.95
CA SER A 394 34.96 -5.80 12.20
C SER A 394 33.90 -4.97 12.96
N ILE A 395 34.06 -4.78 14.26
CA ILE A 395 33.02 -4.26 15.18
C ILE A 395 32.84 -2.75 15.25
N PRO A 396 33.80 -1.83 14.97
CA PRO A 396 33.49 -0.41 14.96
C PRO A 396 32.37 0.03 14.00
N LYS A 397 31.85 -0.91 13.21
CA LYS A 397 30.75 -0.68 12.25
C LYS A 397 29.43 -1.37 12.62
N PHE A 398 29.40 -2.07 13.78
CA PHE A 398 28.23 -2.80 14.28
C PHE A 398 27.42 -2.04 15.36
N VAL A 399 27.90 -0.89 15.84
CA VAL A 399 27.27 -0.05 16.87
C VAL A 399 26.60 1.17 16.23
#